data_b4c1ef3039b2ede51dbcc0286f404df4
#
_entry.id   b4c1ef3039b2ede51dbcc0286f404df4
#
_cell.length_a   1.000
_cell.length_b   1.000
_cell.length_c   1.000
_cell.angle_alpha   90.00
_cell.angle_beta   90.00
_cell.angle_gamma   90.00
#
_symmetry.space_group_name_H-M   'P 1'
#
loop_
_entity.id
_entity.type
_entity.pdbx_description
1 polymer ?
#
loop_
_entity_poly.entity_id
_entity_poly.type
_entity_poly.pdbx_seq_one_letter_code
_entity_poly.pdbx_strand_id
1 'polypeptide(L)'
;MGIKGLTKLLSDQAPGCMRETKFEGYLDRKVAIDASMHIYQFMVVVGRQGDQQLTNDAGEVTSHLQGMFMRTCRMLEAGMKPVFVFDGKAPTLKSGELAKRKERKEQAEAELTRLQES
;
A
#
# COMPACT_ATOMS: atom_id res chain seq x y z
N MET A 1 -3.41 -2.57 -7.81
CA MET A 1 -4.28 -1.48 -7.32
C MET A 1 -4.29 -0.35 -8.34
N GLY A 2 -5.28 0.51 -8.33
CA GLY A 2 -5.45 1.55 -9.34
C GLY A 2 -6.29 1.11 -10.55
N ILE A 3 -6.25 1.89 -11.61
CA ILE A 3 -7.01 1.63 -12.85
C ILE A 3 -6.22 0.64 -13.70
N LYS A 4 -6.83 -0.52 -13.96
CA LYS A 4 -6.19 -1.57 -14.79
C LYS A 4 -5.86 -1.03 -16.18
N GLY A 5 -4.62 -1.16 -16.60
CA GLY A 5 -4.15 -0.75 -17.91
C GLY A 5 -3.83 0.73 -18.09
N LEU A 6 -4.08 1.60 -17.08
CA LEU A 6 -3.83 3.04 -17.20
C LEU A 6 -2.35 3.34 -17.51
N THR A 7 -1.42 2.73 -16.80
CA THR A 7 0.01 2.94 -17.03
C THR A 7 0.41 2.55 -18.45
N LYS A 8 -0.11 1.41 -18.95
CA LYS A 8 0.12 0.98 -20.32
C LYS A 8 -0.44 1.97 -21.32
N LEU A 9 -1.69 2.41 -21.13
CA LEU A 9 -2.33 3.40 -21.99
C LEU A 9 -1.51 4.69 -22.06
N LEU A 10 -1.04 5.20 -20.92
CA LEU A 10 -0.22 6.41 -20.88
C LEU A 10 1.13 6.20 -21.58
N SER A 11 1.78 5.06 -21.35
CA SER A 11 3.05 4.72 -22.01
C SER A 11 2.92 4.63 -23.53
N ASP A 12 1.81 4.05 -24.01
CA ASP A 12 1.58 3.83 -25.46
C ASP A 12 1.13 5.11 -26.18
N GLN A 13 0.26 5.90 -25.55
CA GLN A 13 -0.37 7.07 -26.17
C GLN A 13 0.34 8.40 -25.87
N ALA A 14 1.05 8.47 -24.74
CA ALA A 14 1.72 9.68 -24.30
C ALA A 14 3.05 9.36 -23.60
N PRO A 15 4.04 8.76 -24.30
CA PRO A 15 5.30 8.34 -23.69
C PRO A 15 6.07 9.48 -23.01
N GLY A 16 5.91 10.70 -23.49
CA GLY A 16 6.51 11.90 -22.88
C GLY A 16 5.96 12.28 -21.50
N CYS A 17 4.85 11.68 -21.04
CA CYS A 17 4.34 11.91 -19.69
C CYS A 17 5.05 11.07 -18.62
N MET A 18 5.81 10.03 -19.05
CA MET A 18 6.56 9.14 -18.18
C MET A 18 7.98 9.66 -18.04
N ARG A 19 8.34 10.13 -16.85
CA ARG A 19 9.70 10.61 -16.55
C ARG A 19 10.22 9.93 -15.30
N GLU A 20 11.41 9.37 -15.40
CA GLU A 20 12.15 8.90 -14.25
C GLU A 20 12.82 10.10 -13.56
N THR A 21 12.59 10.23 -12.26
CA THR A 21 13.12 11.33 -11.45
C THR A 21 13.63 10.78 -10.12
N LYS A 22 14.78 11.25 -9.68
CA LYS A 22 15.30 10.92 -8.35
C LYS A 22 14.49 11.62 -7.25
N PHE A 23 14.58 11.11 -6.04
CA PHE A 23 13.87 11.66 -4.86
C PHE A 23 14.22 13.15 -4.63
N GLU A 24 15.46 13.53 -4.86
CA GLU A 24 15.94 14.92 -4.73
C GLU A 24 15.23 15.90 -5.67
N GLY A 25 14.66 15.40 -6.78
CA GLY A 25 13.83 16.18 -7.69
C GLY A 25 12.50 16.63 -7.10
N TYR A 26 12.11 16.09 -5.94
CA TYR A 26 10.91 16.44 -5.20
C TYR A 26 11.17 17.25 -3.93
N LEU A 27 12.36 17.84 -3.82
CA LEU A 27 12.73 18.75 -2.73
C LEU A 27 11.63 19.81 -2.53
N ASP A 28 11.24 20.04 -1.26
CA ASP A 28 10.20 21.01 -0.85
C ASP A 28 8.78 20.74 -1.39
N ARG A 29 8.57 19.70 -2.17
CA ARG A 29 7.24 19.37 -2.67
C ARG A 29 6.40 18.63 -1.63
N LYS A 30 5.12 18.99 -1.59
CA LYS A 30 4.10 18.20 -0.86
C LYS A 30 3.72 16.99 -1.71
N VAL A 31 3.88 15.79 -1.15
CA VAL A 31 3.58 14.52 -1.83
C VAL A 31 2.47 13.80 -1.07
N ALA A 32 1.33 13.61 -1.72
CA ALA A 32 0.23 12.82 -1.16
C ALA A 32 0.55 11.33 -1.26
N ILE A 33 0.39 10.61 -0.17
CA ILE A 33 0.74 9.21 -0.02
C ILE A 33 -0.48 8.44 0.49
N ASP A 34 -0.87 7.40 -0.24
CA ASP A 34 -1.90 6.45 0.20
C ASP A 34 -1.36 5.65 1.40
N ALA A 35 -1.85 5.99 2.60
CA ALA A 35 -1.41 5.37 3.85
C ALA A 35 -1.81 3.90 3.91
N SER A 36 -3.02 3.55 3.48
CA SER A 36 -3.54 2.18 3.50
C SER A 36 -2.73 1.26 2.60
N MET A 37 -2.32 1.74 1.43
CA MET A 37 -1.45 1.01 0.52
C MET A 37 -0.07 0.72 1.14
N HIS A 38 0.53 1.71 1.81
CA HIS A 38 1.82 1.55 2.46
C HIS A 38 1.76 0.58 3.64
N ILE A 39 0.76 0.71 4.51
CA ILE A 39 0.54 -0.21 5.63
C ILE A 39 0.39 -1.65 5.11
N TYR A 40 -0.45 -1.85 4.09
CA TYR A 40 -0.65 -3.15 3.48
C TYR A 40 0.66 -3.76 2.93
N GLN A 41 1.48 -2.96 2.25
CA GLN A 41 2.78 -3.41 1.74
C GLN A 41 3.70 -3.91 2.85
N PHE A 42 3.78 -3.20 3.97
CA PHE A 42 4.59 -3.62 5.12
C PHE A 42 4.05 -4.90 5.77
N MET A 43 2.74 -5.03 5.92
CA MET A 43 2.13 -6.24 6.47
C MET A 43 2.39 -7.47 5.58
N VAL A 44 2.30 -7.31 4.26
CA VAL A 44 2.56 -8.41 3.31
C VAL A 44 4.04 -8.82 3.29
N VAL A 45 4.95 -7.87 3.32
CA VAL A 45 6.40 -8.16 3.32
C VAL A 45 6.78 -8.92 4.59
N VAL A 46 6.30 -8.46 5.74
CA VAL A 46 6.58 -9.09 7.03
C VAL A 46 5.92 -10.47 7.13
N GLY A 47 4.68 -10.62 6.67
CA GLY A 47 3.98 -11.91 6.68
C GLY A 47 4.63 -12.98 5.79
N ARG A 48 5.42 -12.58 4.77
CA ARG A 48 6.15 -13.53 3.91
C ARG A 48 7.49 -13.99 4.48
N GLN A 49 8.08 -13.24 5.40
CA GLN A 49 9.37 -13.59 6.01
C GLN A 49 9.24 -14.46 7.28
N GLY A 50 8.03 -14.93 7.57
CA GLY A 50 7.68 -15.97 8.54
C GLY A 50 8.03 -15.68 10.00
N ASP A 51 9.29 -15.53 10.36
CA ASP A 51 9.74 -15.51 11.77
C ASP A 51 10.23 -14.15 12.29
N GLN A 52 10.17 -13.09 11.49
CA GLN A 52 10.71 -11.77 11.88
C GLN A 52 9.65 -10.68 12.00
N GLN A 53 8.49 -11.02 12.54
CA GLN A 53 7.54 -9.97 12.94
C GLN A 53 8.08 -9.23 14.15
N LEU A 54 8.26 -7.91 13.99
CA LEU A 54 8.54 -7.06 15.13
C LEU A 54 7.29 -6.93 15.98
N THR A 55 7.43 -7.26 17.23
CA THR A 55 6.37 -7.15 18.22
C THR A 55 6.80 -6.19 19.33
N ASN A 56 5.83 -5.55 19.98
CA ASN A 56 6.07 -4.82 21.22
C ASN A 56 6.12 -5.80 22.40
N ASP A 57 6.37 -5.29 23.60
CA ASP A 57 6.43 -6.09 24.83
C ASP A 57 5.10 -6.81 25.17
N ALA A 58 3.98 -6.34 24.60
CA ALA A 58 2.66 -6.95 24.71
C ALA A 58 2.40 -8.04 23.64
N GLY A 59 3.36 -8.31 22.76
CA GLY A 59 3.22 -9.29 21.66
C GLY A 59 2.46 -8.79 20.44
N GLU A 60 2.11 -7.51 20.37
CA GLU A 60 1.41 -6.93 19.22
C GLU A 60 2.38 -6.65 18.06
N VAL A 61 1.97 -6.97 16.83
CA VAL A 61 2.79 -6.74 15.63
C VAL A 61 2.97 -5.24 15.35
N THR A 62 4.22 -4.79 15.34
CA THR A 62 4.59 -3.37 15.14
C THR A 62 5.39 -3.11 13.85
N SER A 63 5.64 -4.12 13.06
CA SER A 63 6.44 -4.02 11.82
C SER A 63 5.92 -2.98 10.84
N HIS A 64 4.60 -2.84 10.71
CA HIS A 64 3.99 -1.82 9.86
C HIS A 64 4.22 -0.40 10.39
N LEU A 65 4.24 -0.20 11.71
CA LEU A 65 4.53 1.09 12.35
C LEU A 65 5.99 1.49 12.09
N GLN A 66 6.92 0.58 12.30
CA GLN A 66 8.33 0.81 12.02
C GLN A 66 8.56 1.08 10.53
N GLY A 67 7.95 0.31 9.64
CA GLY A 67 8.06 0.51 8.20
C GLY A 67 7.57 1.89 7.76
N MET A 68 6.41 2.32 8.26
CA MET A 68 5.86 3.66 8.01
C MET A 68 6.79 4.75 8.55
N PHE A 69 7.28 4.60 9.78
CA PHE A 69 8.20 5.54 10.41
C PHE A 69 9.48 5.70 9.60
N MET A 70 10.19 4.61 9.30
CA MET A 70 11.44 4.63 8.54
C MET A 70 11.27 5.22 7.14
N ARG A 71 10.17 4.89 6.45
CA ARG A 71 9.88 5.47 5.14
C ARG A 71 9.61 6.96 5.22
N THR A 72 8.89 7.40 6.25
CA THR A 72 8.64 8.83 6.50
C THR A 72 9.95 9.59 6.73
N CYS A 73 10.84 9.05 7.58
CA CYS A 73 12.15 9.65 7.82
C CYS A 73 12.96 9.82 6.52
N ARG A 74 13.03 8.79 5.67
CA ARG A 74 13.72 8.87 4.38
C ARG A 74 13.15 9.94 3.44
N MET A 75 11.83 10.12 3.42
CA MET A 75 11.19 11.17 2.62
C MET A 75 11.52 12.56 3.15
N LEU A 76 11.51 12.73 4.47
CA LEU A 76 11.89 13.99 5.12
C LEU A 76 13.37 14.31 4.93
N GLU A 77 14.26 13.32 5.05
CA GLU A 77 15.71 13.45 4.76
C GLU A 77 15.97 13.88 3.31
N ALA A 78 15.17 13.37 2.36
CA ALA A 78 15.21 13.82 0.97
C ALA A 78 14.54 15.20 0.73
N GLY A 79 14.11 15.88 1.80
CA GLY A 79 13.50 17.21 1.76
C GLY A 79 12.09 17.25 1.20
N MET A 80 11.41 16.10 1.05
CA MET A 80 10.00 16.06 0.67
C MET A 80 9.09 16.37 1.87
N LYS A 81 7.88 16.83 1.57
CA LYS A 81 6.83 17.07 2.57
C LYS A 81 5.72 16.02 2.41
N PRO A 82 5.84 14.83 3.04
CA PRO A 82 4.87 13.76 2.90
C PRO A 82 3.54 14.14 3.57
N VAL A 83 2.44 13.86 2.89
CA VAL A 83 1.06 14.03 3.40
C VAL A 83 0.39 12.67 3.28
N PHE A 84 0.21 11.97 4.38
CA PHE A 84 -0.47 10.68 4.39
C PHE A 84 -1.98 10.87 4.30
N VAL A 85 -2.58 10.16 3.36
CA VAL A 85 -4.03 10.14 3.13
C VAL A 85 -4.54 8.78 3.59
N PHE A 86 -5.36 8.78 4.63
CA PHE A 86 -6.00 7.58 5.17
C PHE A 86 -7.38 7.38 4.55
N ASP A 87 -7.79 6.11 4.43
CA ASP A 87 -9.11 5.77 3.94
C ASP A 87 -10.20 6.31 4.88
N GLY A 88 -11.18 6.98 4.28
CA GLY A 88 -12.40 7.41 4.93
C GLY A 88 -13.61 6.61 4.44
N LYS A 89 -14.80 7.18 4.61
CA LYS A 89 -16.04 6.60 4.08
C LYS A 89 -15.99 6.51 2.55
N ALA A 90 -16.16 5.31 2.03
CA ALA A 90 -16.11 5.08 0.60
C ALA A 90 -17.27 5.78 -0.13
N PRO A 91 -17.02 6.40 -1.31
CA PRO A 91 -18.09 6.93 -2.15
C PRO A 91 -19.07 5.83 -2.59
N THR A 92 -20.35 6.18 -2.73
CA THR A 92 -21.40 5.23 -3.17
C THR A 92 -21.09 4.58 -4.51
N LEU A 93 -20.47 5.33 -5.44
CA LEU A 93 -20.02 4.81 -6.75
C LEU A 93 -18.98 3.68 -6.64
N LYS A 94 -18.25 3.59 -5.53
CA LYS A 94 -17.24 2.54 -5.29
C LYS A 94 -17.83 1.30 -4.61
N SER A 95 -19.07 1.33 -4.16
CA SER A 95 -19.70 0.25 -3.40
C SER A 95 -19.70 -1.09 -4.13
N GLY A 96 -19.97 -1.11 -5.43
CA GLY A 96 -19.96 -2.32 -6.26
C GLY A 96 -18.57 -2.98 -6.33
N GLU A 97 -17.51 -2.19 -6.45
CA GLU A 97 -16.13 -2.71 -6.44
C GLU A 97 -15.72 -3.23 -5.06
N LEU A 98 -16.16 -2.59 -4.01
CA LEU A 98 -15.91 -3.03 -2.63
C LEU A 98 -16.62 -4.35 -2.34
N ALA A 99 -17.86 -4.52 -2.79
CA ALA A 99 -18.62 -5.77 -2.67
C ALA A 99 -17.89 -6.94 -3.37
N LYS A 100 -17.42 -6.74 -4.62
CA LYS A 100 -16.65 -7.75 -5.36
C LYS A 100 -15.32 -8.10 -4.67
N ARG A 101 -14.64 -7.14 -4.03
CA ARG A 101 -13.40 -7.41 -3.29
C ARG A 101 -13.67 -8.20 -2.03
N LYS A 102 -14.76 -7.90 -1.33
CA LYS A 102 -15.18 -8.63 -0.12
C LYS A 102 -15.50 -10.08 -0.46
N GLU A 103 -16.29 -10.31 -1.50
CA GLU A 103 -16.64 -11.65 -1.97
C GLU A 103 -15.40 -12.49 -2.33
N ARG A 104 -14.44 -11.90 -3.08
CA ARG A 104 -13.19 -12.59 -3.41
C ARG A 104 -12.34 -12.93 -2.18
N LYS A 105 -12.36 -12.06 -1.18
CA LYS A 105 -11.65 -12.30 0.08
C LYS A 105 -12.28 -13.46 0.83
N GLU A 106 -13.60 -13.46 0.97
CA GLU A 106 -14.37 -14.53 1.63
C GLU A 106 -14.16 -15.89 0.93
N GLN A 107 -14.16 -15.91 -0.42
CA GLN A 107 -13.86 -17.11 -1.19
C GLN A 107 -12.43 -17.62 -0.94
N ALA A 108 -11.43 -16.75 -0.94
CA ALA A 108 -10.06 -17.12 -0.68
C ALA A 108 -9.84 -17.62 0.77
N GLU A 109 -10.50 -17.02 1.75
CA GLU A 109 -10.47 -17.46 3.14
C GLU A 109 -11.13 -18.85 3.31
N ALA A 110 -12.25 -19.09 2.66
CA ALA A 110 -12.93 -20.38 2.67
C ALA A 110 -12.07 -21.48 2.00
N GLU A 111 -11.39 -21.16 0.90
CA GLU A 111 -10.48 -22.09 0.23
C GLU A 111 -9.25 -22.42 1.12
N LEU A 112 -8.68 -21.42 1.79
CA LEU A 112 -7.58 -21.60 2.71
C LEU A 112 -7.97 -22.52 3.87
N THR A 113 -9.14 -22.33 4.47
CA THR A 113 -9.67 -23.17 5.56
C THR A 113 -9.80 -24.63 5.10
N ARG A 114 -10.36 -24.86 3.92
CA ARG A 114 -10.48 -26.22 3.36
C ARG A 114 -9.14 -26.91 3.16
N LEU A 115 -8.11 -26.17 2.71
CA LEU A 115 -6.78 -26.70 2.52
C LEU A 115 -6.04 -26.98 3.84
N GLN A 116 -6.41 -26.30 4.91
CA GLN A 116 -5.84 -26.54 6.25
C GLN A 116 -6.49 -27.73 6.97
N GLU A 117 -7.73 -28.08 6.61
CA GLU A 117 -8.48 -29.20 7.19
C GLU A 117 -8.26 -30.52 6.44
N SER A 118 -7.59 -30.51 5.28
CA SER A 118 -7.26 -31.69 4.49
C SER A 118 -5.82 -32.19 4.76
#